data_2918150c708b95aa12f2151767be0647
#
_entry.id   2918150c708b95aa12f2151767be0647
#
_cell.length_a   1.000
_cell.length_b   1.000
_cell.length_c   1.000
_cell.angle_alpha   90.00
_cell.angle_beta   90.00
_cell.angle_gamma   90.00
#
_symmetry.space_group_name_H-M   'P 1'
#
loop_
_entity.id
_entity.type
_entity.pdbx_description
1 polymer ?
#
loop_
_entity_poly.entity_id
_entity_poly.type
_entity_poly.pdbx_seq_one_letter_code
_entity_poly.pdbx_strand_id
1 'polypeptide(L)'
;EGKVIAFLALFIVPVVTAGVGASEHIERSEQTQFCLSCHIMEPYGKSLYVDDPAHIPAAHFQNHRIPADQACYTCHTDYAMFGTMRAKLEGLHHVYVYWFGTPMSPIRLYHPYNNRECLHCHAGARSFESATHMAMMNDLKTNKLSCTTSGCHDTIHSVDKLGEAKFWKPLE
;
A
#
# COMPACT_ATOMS: atom_id res chain seq x y z
N GLU A 1 27.47 35.74 23.24
CA GLU A 1 26.10 35.26 23.41
C GLU A 1 25.29 35.49 22.13
N GLY A 2 25.26 36.66 21.49
CA GLY A 2 24.48 36.93 20.28
C GLY A 2 24.82 36.06 19.09
N LYS A 3 26.07 35.61 18.91
CA LYS A 3 26.47 34.70 17.82
C LYS A 3 25.89 33.30 17.97
N VAL A 4 25.79 32.83 19.22
CA VAL A 4 25.16 31.51 19.50
C VAL A 4 23.66 31.55 19.22
N ILE A 5 22.99 32.62 19.66
CA ILE A 5 21.55 32.80 19.40
C ILE A 5 21.31 32.90 17.88
N ALA A 6 22.12 33.68 17.17
CA ALA A 6 22.01 33.78 15.72
C ALA A 6 22.22 32.41 15.01
N PHE A 7 23.23 31.63 15.44
CA PHE A 7 23.47 30.30 14.90
C PHE A 7 22.27 29.34 15.16
N LEU A 8 21.75 29.31 16.37
CA LEU A 8 20.58 28.49 16.70
C LEU A 8 19.37 28.88 15.86
N ALA A 9 19.09 30.18 15.75
CA ALA A 9 17.92 30.67 15.01
C ALA A 9 18.04 30.45 13.48
N LEU A 10 19.23 30.56 12.92
CA LEU A 10 19.42 30.47 11.46
C LEU A 10 19.69 29.06 10.97
N PHE A 11 20.22 28.17 11.79
CA PHE A 11 20.58 26.82 11.35
C PHE A 11 19.84 25.74 12.10
N ILE A 12 19.81 25.75 13.43
CA ILE A 12 19.23 24.65 14.20
C ILE A 12 17.71 24.68 14.12
N VAL A 13 17.07 25.82 14.36
CA VAL A 13 15.60 25.92 14.32
C VAL A 13 15.04 25.52 12.95
N PRO A 14 15.54 26.03 11.80
CA PRO A 14 15.04 25.63 10.48
C PRO A 14 15.25 24.14 10.21
N VAL A 15 16.40 23.55 10.57
CA VAL A 15 16.66 22.13 10.37
C VAL A 15 15.71 21.26 11.19
N VAL A 16 15.53 21.59 12.47
CA VAL A 16 14.60 20.86 13.35
C VAL A 16 13.17 21.00 12.84
N THR A 17 12.74 22.21 12.48
CA THR A 17 11.38 22.43 11.95
C THR A 17 11.15 21.67 10.65
N ALA A 18 12.12 21.69 9.73
CA ALA A 18 12.06 20.93 8.49
C ALA A 18 12.01 19.41 8.76
N GLY A 19 12.80 18.91 9.71
CA GLY A 19 12.81 17.52 10.09
C GLY A 19 11.46 17.05 10.67
N VAL A 20 10.91 17.83 11.61
CA VAL A 20 9.59 17.55 12.20
C VAL A 20 8.50 17.63 11.13
N GLY A 21 8.51 18.66 10.29
CA GLY A 21 7.54 18.78 9.20
C GLY A 21 7.62 17.61 8.21
N ALA A 22 8.83 17.20 7.84
CA ALA A 22 9.02 16.05 6.95
C ALA A 22 8.50 14.74 7.56
N SER A 23 8.79 14.49 8.85
CA SER A 23 8.29 13.28 9.53
C SER A 23 6.77 13.24 9.61
N GLU A 24 6.13 14.35 9.94
CA GLU A 24 4.68 14.50 9.99
C GLU A 24 4.03 14.23 8.61
N HIS A 25 4.60 14.78 7.54
CA HIS A 25 4.09 14.55 6.18
C HIS A 25 4.29 13.11 5.72
N ILE A 26 5.38 12.46 6.11
CA ILE A 26 5.60 11.03 5.82
C ILE A 26 4.53 10.19 6.52
N GLU A 27 4.29 10.40 7.81
CA GLU A 27 3.29 9.68 8.58
C GLU A 27 1.87 9.88 8.02
N ARG A 28 1.49 11.13 7.71
CA ARG A 28 0.19 11.42 7.08
C ARG A 28 0.01 10.74 5.72
N SER A 29 1.08 10.59 4.94
CA SER A 29 1.03 9.92 3.64
C SER A 29 0.85 8.40 3.72
N GLU A 30 0.88 7.81 4.92
CA GLU A 30 0.57 6.40 5.16
C GLU A 30 -0.91 6.14 5.43
N GLN A 31 -1.66 7.19 5.72
CA GLN A 31 -3.07 7.08 6.03
C GLN A 31 -3.90 6.73 4.80
N THR A 32 -4.86 5.82 4.97
CA THR A 32 -5.83 5.43 3.94
C THR A 32 -6.54 6.64 3.35
N GLN A 33 -6.92 7.61 4.20
CA GLN A 33 -7.60 8.82 3.79
C GLN A 33 -6.74 9.71 2.89
N PHE A 34 -5.42 9.72 3.08
CA PHE A 34 -4.51 10.43 2.18
C PHE A 34 -4.56 9.83 0.77
N CYS A 35 -4.51 8.52 0.63
CA CYS A 35 -4.63 7.84 -0.67
C CYS A 35 -5.98 8.13 -1.33
N LEU A 36 -7.07 8.09 -0.57
CA LEU A 36 -8.44 8.31 -1.04
C LEU A 36 -8.78 9.79 -1.26
N SER A 37 -7.90 10.72 -0.94
CA SER A 37 -8.08 12.15 -1.26
C SER A 37 -8.03 12.44 -2.77
N CYS A 38 -7.48 11.51 -3.57
CA CYS A 38 -7.48 11.59 -5.02
C CYS A 38 -8.66 10.81 -5.60
N HIS A 39 -9.50 11.45 -6.42
CA HIS A 39 -10.69 10.83 -7.04
C HIS A 39 -10.37 9.56 -7.84
N ILE A 40 -9.21 9.52 -8.48
CA ILE A 40 -8.76 8.35 -9.25
C ILE A 40 -8.56 7.10 -8.36
N MET A 41 -8.41 7.27 -7.05
CA MET A 41 -8.26 6.19 -6.07
C MET A 41 -9.60 5.73 -5.48
N GLU A 42 -10.70 6.42 -5.75
CA GLU A 42 -12.03 6.09 -5.22
C GLU A 42 -12.47 4.65 -5.51
N PRO A 43 -12.31 4.10 -6.73
CA PRO A 43 -12.68 2.70 -7.01
C PRO A 43 -11.90 1.70 -6.15
N TYR A 44 -10.64 1.99 -5.85
CA TYR A 44 -9.81 1.14 -5.02
C TYR A 44 -10.26 1.16 -3.55
N GLY A 45 -10.68 2.31 -3.05
CA GLY A 45 -11.32 2.43 -1.74
C GLY A 45 -12.65 1.66 -1.67
N LYS A 46 -13.50 1.79 -2.69
CA LYS A 46 -14.76 1.04 -2.79
C LYS A 46 -14.52 -0.48 -2.80
N SER A 47 -13.47 -0.94 -3.44
CA SER A 47 -13.13 -2.36 -3.51
C SER A 47 -12.90 -3.02 -2.14
N LEU A 48 -12.57 -2.25 -1.10
CA LEU A 48 -12.42 -2.76 0.26
C LEU A 48 -13.74 -3.24 0.89
N TYR A 49 -14.87 -2.85 0.29
CA TYR A 49 -16.22 -3.20 0.79
C TYR A 49 -16.93 -4.26 -0.05
N VAL A 50 -16.26 -4.85 -1.04
CA VAL A 50 -16.80 -5.95 -1.84
C VAL A 50 -17.10 -7.16 -0.93
N ASP A 51 -18.31 -7.71 -1.05
CA ASP A 51 -18.78 -8.87 -0.28
C ASP A 51 -18.35 -10.17 -0.98
N ASP A 52 -17.04 -10.40 -1.02
CA ASP A 52 -16.43 -11.61 -1.58
C ASP A 52 -15.19 -11.99 -0.76
N PRO A 53 -15.19 -13.15 -0.09
CA PRO A 53 -14.05 -13.61 0.70
C PRO A 53 -12.80 -13.92 -0.13
N ALA A 54 -12.93 -14.14 -1.43
CA ALA A 54 -11.80 -14.33 -2.34
C ALA A 54 -11.15 -12.99 -2.76
N HIS A 55 -11.86 -11.87 -2.56
CA HIS A 55 -11.34 -10.55 -2.86
C HIS A 55 -10.34 -10.10 -1.79
N ILE A 56 -9.06 -10.21 -2.08
CA ILE A 56 -7.96 -10.08 -1.10
C ILE A 56 -8.03 -8.77 -0.28
N PRO A 57 -8.11 -7.58 -0.88
CA PRO A 57 -8.16 -6.33 -0.11
C PRO A 57 -9.38 -6.26 0.82
N ALA A 58 -10.54 -6.69 0.32
CA ALA A 58 -11.78 -6.69 1.09
C ALA A 58 -11.70 -7.66 2.27
N ALA A 59 -11.21 -8.89 2.03
CA ALA A 59 -11.06 -9.90 3.08
C ALA A 59 -10.13 -9.44 4.20
N HIS A 60 -9.01 -8.76 3.88
CA HIS A 60 -8.09 -8.23 4.88
C HIS A 60 -8.69 -7.04 5.64
N PHE A 61 -9.31 -6.12 4.94
CA PHE A 61 -9.90 -4.91 5.52
C PHE A 61 -11.09 -5.23 6.44
N GLN A 62 -12.07 -5.99 5.92
CA GLN A 62 -13.32 -6.29 6.64
C GLN A 62 -13.12 -7.19 7.85
N ASN A 63 -12.12 -8.07 7.82
CA ASN A 63 -11.76 -8.95 8.93
C ASN A 63 -10.71 -8.34 9.89
N HIS A 64 -10.45 -7.04 9.78
CA HIS A 64 -9.50 -6.31 10.63
C HIS A 64 -8.10 -6.94 10.67
N ARG A 65 -7.64 -7.51 9.54
CA ARG A 65 -6.30 -8.08 9.40
C ARG A 65 -5.23 -7.01 9.15
N ILE A 66 -5.67 -5.84 8.73
CA ILE A 66 -4.86 -4.63 8.52
C ILE A 66 -5.53 -3.46 9.22
N PRO A 67 -4.77 -2.45 9.69
CA PRO A 67 -5.33 -1.23 10.26
C PRO A 67 -6.18 -0.48 9.24
N ALA A 68 -7.39 -0.06 9.61
CA ALA A 68 -8.30 0.61 8.68
C ALA A 68 -7.76 1.98 8.21
N ASP A 69 -7.06 2.67 9.07
CA ASP A 69 -6.42 3.96 8.81
C ASP A 69 -5.16 3.88 7.95
N GLN A 70 -4.55 2.68 7.85
CA GLN A 70 -3.36 2.41 7.01
C GLN A 70 -3.58 1.27 6.01
N ALA A 71 -4.83 1.00 5.62
CA ALA A 71 -5.16 -0.16 4.81
C ALA A 71 -4.43 -0.21 3.46
N CYS A 72 -4.29 0.93 2.79
CA CYS A 72 -3.56 1.00 1.53
C CYS A 72 -2.06 0.78 1.75
N TYR A 73 -1.48 1.53 2.70
CA TYR A 73 -0.05 1.51 2.95
C TYR A 73 0.46 0.15 3.44
N THR A 74 -0.31 -0.55 4.28
CA THR A 74 0.06 -1.88 4.80
C THR A 74 0.32 -2.88 3.69
N CYS A 75 -0.44 -2.82 2.59
CA CYS A 75 -0.23 -3.70 1.43
C CYS A 75 0.73 -3.10 0.39
N HIS A 76 0.78 -1.75 0.27
CA HIS A 76 1.55 -1.04 -0.74
C HIS A 76 2.89 -0.48 -0.24
N THR A 77 3.39 -0.98 0.87
CA THR A 77 4.76 -0.72 1.34
C THR A 77 5.70 -1.85 0.91
N ASP A 78 7.01 -1.61 0.98
CA ASP A 78 8.02 -2.65 0.79
C ASP A 78 8.65 -2.97 2.14
N TYR A 79 8.56 -4.21 2.59
CA TYR A 79 9.08 -4.69 3.87
C TYR A 79 10.58 -5.03 3.83
N ALA A 80 11.36 -4.33 2.98
CA ALA A 80 12.82 -4.37 2.98
C ALA A 80 13.42 -3.27 3.87
N MET A 81 14.73 -3.32 4.09
CA MET A 81 15.47 -2.38 4.95
C MET A 81 15.21 -0.89 4.63
N PHE A 82 15.10 -0.54 3.34
CA PHE A 82 14.78 0.83 2.87
C PHE A 82 13.43 0.88 2.13
N GLY A 83 12.58 -0.09 2.39
CA GLY A 83 11.36 -0.30 1.64
C GLY A 83 10.35 0.83 1.80
N THR A 84 10.20 1.38 2.99
CA THR A 84 9.36 2.54 3.25
C THR A 84 9.74 3.73 2.35
N MET A 85 11.02 4.05 2.25
CA MET A 85 11.49 5.13 1.39
C MET A 85 11.20 4.84 -0.08
N ARG A 86 11.44 3.61 -0.52
CA ARG A 86 11.14 3.18 -1.88
C ARG A 86 9.65 3.29 -2.20
N ALA A 87 8.78 2.81 -1.31
CA ALA A 87 7.33 2.93 -1.47
C ALA A 87 6.87 4.39 -1.56
N LYS A 88 7.49 5.30 -0.78
CA LYS A 88 7.21 6.74 -0.86
C LYS A 88 7.64 7.35 -2.20
N LEU A 89 8.80 6.96 -2.73
CA LEU A 89 9.25 7.41 -4.05
C LEU A 89 8.36 6.89 -5.18
N GLU A 90 7.89 5.65 -5.10
CA GLU A 90 6.92 5.09 -6.04
C GLU A 90 5.57 5.82 -5.94
N GLY A 91 5.11 6.15 -4.73
CA GLY A 91 3.93 7.00 -4.51
C GLY A 91 4.09 8.40 -5.10
N LEU A 92 5.26 9.02 -4.93
CA LEU A 92 5.56 10.32 -5.54
C LEU A 92 5.56 10.26 -7.07
N HIS A 93 6.00 9.13 -7.65
CA HIS A 93 5.91 8.91 -9.09
C HIS A 93 4.45 8.88 -9.58
N HIS A 94 3.52 8.29 -8.83
CA HIS A 94 2.09 8.37 -9.15
C HIS A 94 1.58 9.81 -9.17
N VAL A 95 1.96 10.62 -8.20
CA VAL A 95 1.60 12.05 -8.14
C VAL A 95 2.17 12.79 -9.36
N TYR A 96 3.43 12.53 -9.70
CA TYR A 96 4.06 13.13 -10.88
C TYR A 96 3.32 12.77 -12.18
N VAL A 97 2.98 11.50 -12.38
CA VAL A 97 2.24 11.04 -13.57
C VAL A 97 0.84 11.64 -13.62
N TYR A 98 0.18 11.79 -12.46
CA TYR A 98 -1.15 12.41 -12.39
C TYR A 98 -1.14 13.87 -12.86
N TRP A 99 -0.13 14.67 -12.46
CA TRP A 99 -0.08 16.10 -12.76
C TRP A 99 0.61 16.43 -14.09
N PHE A 100 1.58 15.65 -14.50
CA PHE A 100 2.46 15.97 -15.63
C PHE A 100 2.47 14.91 -16.73
N GLY A 101 1.76 13.81 -16.55
CA GLY A 101 1.68 12.70 -17.50
C GLY A 101 0.24 12.35 -17.86
N THR A 102 0.07 11.11 -18.32
CA THR A 102 -1.25 10.51 -18.60
C THR A 102 -1.40 9.27 -17.70
N PRO A 103 -2.19 9.34 -16.63
CA PRO A 103 -2.40 8.19 -15.76
C PRO A 103 -3.11 7.06 -16.52
N MET A 104 -2.69 5.82 -16.24
CA MET A 104 -3.38 4.64 -16.75
C MET A 104 -4.78 4.54 -16.13
N SER A 105 -5.75 4.09 -16.90
CA SER A 105 -7.11 3.83 -16.42
C SER A 105 -7.53 2.40 -16.82
N PRO A 106 -7.75 1.49 -15.87
CA PRO A 106 -7.50 1.63 -14.42
C PRO A 106 -6.00 1.76 -14.11
N ILE A 107 -5.68 2.36 -12.95
CA ILE A 107 -4.29 2.46 -12.46
C ILE A 107 -3.74 1.06 -12.24
N ARG A 108 -2.51 0.83 -12.65
CA ARG A 108 -1.79 -0.43 -12.45
C ARG A 108 -0.45 -0.17 -11.77
N LEU A 109 0.07 -1.19 -11.12
CA LEU A 109 1.42 -1.14 -10.58
C LEU A 109 2.45 -0.96 -11.70
N TYR A 110 3.48 -0.15 -11.45
CA TYR A 110 4.59 0.04 -12.40
C TYR A 110 5.52 -1.17 -12.43
N HIS A 111 5.56 -1.94 -11.35
CA HIS A 111 6.39 -3.14 -11.21
C HIS A 111 5.53 -4.30 -10.68
N PRO A 112 5.90 -5.56 -10.97
CA PRO A 112 5.24 -6.71 -10.36
C PRO A 112 5.24 -6.62 -8.83
N TYR A 113 4.14 -7.02 -8.22
CA TYR A 113 4.01 -7.08 -6.77
C TYR A 113 4.98 -8.12 -6.20
N ASN A 114 5.75 -7.74 -5.18
CA ASN A 114 6.72 -8.64 -4.58
C ASN A 114 6.02 -9.52 -3.53
N ASN A 115 6.23 -10.82 -3.60
CA ASN A 115 5.65 -11.77 -2.65
C ASN A 115 6.09 -11.52 -1.20
N ARG A 116 7.23 -10.85 -0.97
CA ARG A 116 7.68 -10.44 0.35
C ARG A 116 6.63 -9.63 1.10
N GLU A 117 5.83 -8.82 0.40
CA GLU A 117 4.78 -8.00 0.98
C GLU A 117 3.65 -8.87 1.57
N CYS A 118 3.37 -10.00 0.96
CA CYS A 118 2.43 -11.00 1.50
C CYS A 118 3.11 -11.86 2.57
N LEU A 119 4.32 -12.33 2.30
CA LEU A 119 5.07 -13.25 3.16
C LEU A 119 5.49 -12.60 4.48
N HIS A 120 5.56 -11.28 4.56
CA HIS A 120 5.83 -10.56 5.81
C HIS A 120 4.85 -10.96 6.93
N CYS A 121 3.57 -11.09 6.60
CA CYS A 121 2.55 -11.52 7.56
C CYS A 121 2.22 -13.02 7.46
N HIS A 122 2.34 -13.62 6.26
CA HIS A 122 1.88 -14.99 6.02
C HIS A 122 2.94 -16.05 6.26
N ALA A 123 4.24 -15.75 6.16
CA ALA A 123 5.27 -16.75 6.42
C ALA A 123 5.19 -17.24 7.88
N GLY A 124 5.13 -18.56 8.06
CA GLY A 124 4.95 -19.19 9.38
C GLY A 124 3.51 -19.23 9.89
N ALA A 125 2.55 -18.65 9.18
CA ALA A 125 1.14 -18.74 9.56
C ALA A 125 0.57 -20.11 9.20
N ARG A 126 -0.11 -20.75 10.16
CA ARG A 126 -0.69 -22.09 9.98
C ARG A 126 -1.62 -22.19 8.74
N SER A 127 -2.38 -21.14 8.46
CA SER A 127 -3.28 -21.11 7.30
C SER A 127 -2.53 -21.03 5.96
N PHE A 128 -1.30 -20.48 5.98
CA PHE A 128 -0.45 -20.37 4.80
C PHE A 128 0.36 -21.63 4.55
N GLU A 129 0.86 -22.30 5.58
CA GLU A 129 1.72 -23.49 5.49
C GLU A 129 0.93 -24.76 5.10
N SER A 130 0.12 -24.66 4.06
CA SER A 130 -0.56 -25.79 3.42
C SER A 130 0.42 -26.57 2.53
N ALA A 131 0.08 -27.83 2.22
CA ALA A 131 0.91 -28.66 1.35
C ALA A 131 1.17 -27.99 -0.02
N THR A 132 0.18 -27.29 -0.57
CA THR A 132 0.29 -26.56 -1.83
C THR A 132 1.31 -25.44 -1.76
N HIS A 133 1.24 -24.57 -0.76
CA HIS A 133 2.19 -23.46 -0.59
C HIS A 133 3.60 -23.97 -0.28
N MET A 134 3.71 -25.01 0.54
CA MET A 134 5.02 -25.58 0.89
C MET A 134 5.71 -26.22 -0.32
N ALA A 135 4.97 -26.84 -1.24
CA ALA A 135 5.52 -27.40 -2.47
C ALA A 135 6.13 -26.35 -3.40
N MET A 136 5.59 -25.11 -3.40
CA MET A 136 6.07 -24.01 -4.24
C MET A 136 6.80 -22.90 -3.47
N MET A 137 7.12 -23.12 -2.19
CA MET A 137 7.69 -22.10 -1.29
C MET A 137 8.95 -21.45 -1.84
N ASN A 138 9.85 -22.20 -2.47
CA ASN A 138 11.07 -21.64 -3.05
C ASN A 138 10.77 -20.66 -4.19
N ASP A 139 9.82 -20.99 -5.05
CA ASP A 139 9.43 -20.14 -6.18
C ASP A 139 8.67 -18.89 -5.71
N LEU A 140 7.88 -19.01 -4.64
CA LEU A 140 7.25 -17.86 -3.98
C LEU A 140 8.29 -16.93 -3.35
N LYS A 141 9.26 -17.46 -2.60
CA LYS A 141 10.32 -16.65 -1.96
C LYS A 141 11.24 -15.96 -2.95
N THR A 142 11.45 -16.56 -4.11
CA THR A 142 12.30 -16.01 -5.17
C THR A 142 11.55 -15.17 -6.20
N ASN A 143 10.23 -14.95 -6.01
CA ASN A 143 9.33 -14.28 -6.95
C ASN A 143 9.32 -14.89 -8.37
N LYS A 144 9.68 -16.14 -8.53
CA LYS A 144 9.48 -16.87 -9.79
C LYS A 144 8.01 -17.14 -10.05
N LEU A 145 7.25 -17.37 -8.97
CA LEU A 145 5.79 -17.46 -8.97
C LEU A 145 5.24 -16.35 -8.09
N SER A 146 4.29 -15.57 -8.61
CA SER A 146 3.62 -14.54 -7.82
C SER A 146 2.44 -15.13 -7.04
N CYS A 147 2.24 -14.69 -5.80
CA CYS A 147 1.04 -14.99 -5.02
C CYS A 147 -0.24 -14.56 -5.75
N THR A 148 -0.16 -13.52 -6.58
CA THR A 148 -1.27 -12.94 -7.34
C THR A 148 -1.36 -13.48 -8.78
N THR A 149 -0.69 -14.60 -9.07
CA THR A 149 -0.82 -15.28 -10.38
C THR A 149 -2.24 -15.78 -10.57
N SER A 150 -2.73 -15.75 -11.83
CA SER A 150 -4.04 -16.26 -12.20
C SER A 150 -4.22 -17.72 -11.75
N GLY A 151 -5.36 -18.00 -11.13
CA GLY A 151 -5.66 -19.28 -10.52
C GLY A 151 -5.13 -19.47 -9.09
N CYS A 152 -4.42 -18.45 -8.54
CA CYS A 152 -4.02 -18.39 -7.14
C CYS A 152 -4.85 -17.30 -6.44
N HIS A 153 -4.21 -16.20 -6.01
CA HIS A 153 -4.86 -15.06 -5.33
C HIS A 153 -5.00 -13.87 -6.29
N ASP A 154 -5.67 -14.06 -7.42
CA ASP A 154 -5.72 -13.09 -8.52
C ASP A 154 -6.82 -12.03 -8.39
N THR A 155 -7.72 -12.16 -7.41
CA THR A 155 -8.78 -11.18 -7.18
C THR A 155 -8.27 -10.03 -6.30
N ILE A 156 -7.58 -9.08 -6.95
CA ILE A 156 -7.01 -7.89 -6.33
C ILE A 156 -7.69 -6.65 -6.89
N HIS A 157 -8.39 -5.91 -6.05
CA HIS A 157 -9.17 -4.71 -6.34
C HIS A 157 -10.25 -4.84 -7.42
N SER A 158 -10.02 -5.53 -8.53
CA SER A 158 -10.97 -5.80 -9.64
C SER A 158 -11.89 -4.62 -9.97
N VAL A 159 -11.30 -3.42 -10.10
CA VAL A 159 -12.02 -2.15 -10.19
C VAL A 159 -12.89 -2.02 -11.45
N ASP A 160 -12.56 -2.74 -12.49
CA ASP A 160 -13.32 -2.89 -13.73
C ASP A 160 -14.65 -3.64 -13.53
N LYS A 161 -14.77 -4.44 -12.48
CA LYS A 161 -15.96 -5.24 -12.16
C LYS A 161 -16.77 -4.70 -10.99
N LEU A 162 -16.42 -3.56 -10.43
CA LEU A 162 -17.12 -3.00 -9.26
C LEU A 162 -18.59 -2.71 -9.50
N GLY A 163 -18.99 -2.40 -10.72
CA GLY A 163 -20.39 -2.17 -11.07
C GLY A 163 -21.27 -3.42 -10.93
N GLU A 164 -20.68 -4.61 -10.95
CA GLU A 164 -21.35 -5.90 -10.81
C GLU A 164 -21.18 -6.48 -9.40
N ALA A 165 -20.31 -5.87 -8.59
CA ALA A 165 -19.96 -6.38 -7.27
C ALA A 165 -21.07 -6.12 -6.25
N LYS A 166 -21.30 -7.11 -5.39
CA LYS A 166 -22.10 -6.91 -4.19
C LYS A 166 -21.22 -6.28 -3.11
N PHE A 167 -21.76 -5.32 -2.38
CA PHE A 167 -21.05 -4.67 -1.28
C PHE A 167 -21.59 -5.14 0.07
N TRP A 168 -20.68 -5.33 1.00
CA TRP A 168 -21.00 -5.72 2.37
C TRP A 168 -21.88 -4.71 3.10
N LYS A 169 -21.70 -3.41 2.84
CA LYS A 169 -22.55 -2.33 3.32
C LYS A 169 -22.66 -1.22 2.27
N PRO A 170 -23.70 -0.37 2.35
CA PRO A 170 -23.83 0.77 1.45
C PRO A 170 -22.57 1.62 1.45
N LEU A 171 -22.15 2.06 0.28
CA LEU A 171 -21.10 3.06 0.11
C LEU A 171 -21.75 4.44 0.23
N GLU A 172 -21.36 5.20 1.24
CA GLU A 172 -21.79 6.59 1.41
C GLU A 172 -21.11 7.52 0.42
#